data_d61ab62c1071b20ebb767becd1be28b6
#
_entry.id   d61ab62c1071b20ebb767becd1be28b6
#
_cell.length_a   1.000
_cell.length_b   1.000
_cell.length_c   1.000
_cell.angle_alpha   90.00
_cell.angle_beta   90.00
_cell.angle_gamma   90.00
#
_symmetry.space_group_name_H-M   'P 1'
#
loop_
_entity.id
_entity.type
_entity.pdbx_description
1 polymer ?
#
loop_
_entity_poly.entity_id
_entity_poly.type
_entity_poly.pdbx_seq_one_letter_code
_entity_poly.pdbx_strand_id
1 'polypeptide(L)'
;MNIRHILGIALLAISSVVYAQSTSPSTKWHWEKGTIVVDTPARPAGQQSALRLTAPKLETVRVGFAGLGSRGPWAVKRYCHIPGVQIVALCDYEEERARDAQKYLRDAGLPPAAIYSGEKGYVEMCKRGDIDLIYVATDWDHHFPVAKCAMENGKHTAIEVPSAMNLEQCWELIDLSEKNRLHCMMLENCCYDYYEMCALNMAQQGLFGEIIRAEGAYIHTLNEANIWKGYWHNPDGSDPENLHWRLKYNKENRGDVYATHGLGPIAQALNIHRGDRIKTLIAMDTEPFCGREGYKEVTGKECDDFRNGDHTTTLMRTEKGKVLEIQHNVMSPQPYNRMYKLTGMTGFCTKYPDPKIYISKKSASNMGLAEMAGKISGHNFLPKEEYDALMKQYYHPILKKFGDLGREFGHGGMDYTMDARLVYCLQNGLPLDIDVYDLAEWCALAELGALSMDNGCAAVSFPDFTRGGWNEQQGFRHAYASPEDEAAAEKAARESTARQKELAAKKKLWEKYDKAQSSKPRK
;
A
#
# COMPACT_ATOMS: atom_id res chain seq x y z
N MET A 1 -27.35 55.02 53.48
CA MET A 1 -26.21 54.15 53.83
C MET A 1 -25.91 53.26 52.64
N ASN A 2 -24.77 53.45 52.01
CA ASN A 2 -24.41 52.90 50.72
C ASN A 2 -23.87 51.45 50.85
N ILE A 3 -24.44 50.52 50.07
CA ILE A 3 -23.86 49.20 49.86
C ILE A 3 -23.20 49.22 48.46
N ARG A 4 -21.88 49.18 48.45
CA ARG A 4 -21.07 49.06 47.22
C ARG A 4 -20.99 47.61 46.80
N HIS A 5 -21.46 47.31 45.60
CA HIS A 5 -21.22 46.03 44.92
C HIS A 5 -19.76 45.95 44.45
N ILE A 6 -19.06 44.92 44.90
CA ILE A 6 -17.77 44.53 44.32
C ILE A 6 -18.09 43.40 43.32
N LEU A 7 -17.99 43.71 42.02
CA LEU A 7 -17.96 42.72 40.95
C LEU A 7 -16.54 42.14 40.92
N GLY A 8 -16.41 40.88 41.32
CA GLY A 8 -15.21 40.10 41.06
C GLY A 8 -15.22 39.55 39.63
N ILE A 9 -14.37 40.04 38.77
CA ILE A 9 -14.11 39.48 37.46
C ILE A 9 -13.17 38.26 37.66
N ALA A 10 -13.73 37.05 37.58
CA ALA A 10 -12.92 35.82 37.49
C ALA A 10 -12.34 35.75 36.06
N LEU A 11 -11.06 36.04 35.91
CA LEU A 11 -10.32 35.69 34.70
C LEU A 11 -10.19 34.15 34.68
N LEU A 12 -10.99 33.48 33.85
CA LEU A 12 -10.72 32.13 33.39
C LEU A 12 -9.48 32.18 32.50
N ALA A 13 -8.33 31.81 33.05
CA ALA A 13 -7.16 31.48 32.24
C ALA A 13 -7.48 30.20 31.47
N ILE A 14 -7.89 30.32 30.20
CA ILE A 14 -7.93 29.22 29.28
C ILE A 14 -6.46 28.89 28.97
N SER A 15 -5.91 27.88 29.66
CA SER A 15 -4.68 27.25 29.23
C SER A 15 -4.96 26.56 27.89
N SER A 16 -4.65 27.27 26.80
CA SER A 16 -4.54 26.64 25.49
C SER A 16 -3.38 25.66 25.55
N VAL A 17 -3.71 24.38 25.71
CA VAL A 17 -2.75 23.31 25.42
C VAL A 17 -2.50 23.43 23.92
N VAL A 18 -1.33 23.96 23.57
CA VAL A 18 -0.85 23.98 22.18
C VAL A 18 -0.48 22.53 21.86
N TYR A 19 -1.43 21.79 21.33
CA TYR A 19 -1.11 20.52 20.69
C TYR A 19 -0.15 20.82 19.53
N ALA A 20 0.97 20.11 19.47
CA ALA A 20 1.86 20.19 18.32
C ALA A 20 1.04 19.93 17.06
N GLN A 21 1.18 20.80 16.06
CA GLN A 21 0.46 20.66 14.80
C GLN A 21 0.83 19.33 14.16
N SER A 22 -0.17 18.53 13.82
CA SER A 22 0.00 17.23 13.18
C SER A 22 0.36 17.31 11.69
N THR A 23 0.37 18.52 11.13
CA THR A 23 0.72 18.77 9.74
C THR A 23 2.19 19.17 9.59
N SER A 24 2.78 18.82 8.44
CA SER A 24 4.08 19.33 8.01
C SER A 24 4.13 20.87 8.09
N PRO A 25 5.25 21.49 8.50
CA PRO A 25 5.38 22.95 8.55
C PRO A 25 5.09 23.68 7.23
N SER A 26 5.22 22.97 6.10
CA SER A 26 4.94 23.51 4.76
C SER A 26 3.49 23.34 4.32
N THR A 27 2.70 22.47 4.99
CA THR A 27 1.28 22.25 4.66
C THR A 27 0.46 23.48 5.00
N LYS A 28 -0.06 24.13 3.96
CA LYS A 28 -0.93 25.32 4.12
C LYS A 28 -2.38 24.90 4.15
N TRP A 29 -3.10 25.38 5.14
CA TRP A 29 -4.54 25.18 5.27
C TRP A 29 -5.23 26.37 5.95
N HIS A 30 -6.52 26.50 5.76
CA HIS A 30 -7.36 27.53 6.37
C HIS A 30 -8.78 27.04 6.58
N TRP A 31 -9.54 27.74 7.41
CA TRP A 31 -10.95 27.44 7.61
C TRP A 31 -11.83 28.12 6.56
N GLU A 32 -12.71 27.35 5.91
CA GLU A 32 -13.78 27.86 5.06
C GLU A 32 -15.10 27.14 5.37
N LYS A 33 -16.12 27.90 5.81
CA LYS A 33 -17.50 27.39 6.08
C LYS A 33 -17.55 26.09 6.92
N GLY A 34 -16.71 25.99 7.93
CA GLY A 34 -16.67 24.83 8.84
C GLY A 34 -15.89 23.64 8.30
N THR A 35 -15.17 23.79 7.22
CA THR A 35 -14.24 22.81 6.64
C THR A 35 -12.81 23.36 6.70
N ILE A 36 -11.87 22.51 7.04
CA ILE A 36 -10.44 22.80 6.90
C ILE A 36 -10.08 22.57 5.43
N VAL A 37 -9.71 23.63 4.73
CA VAL A 37 -9.29 23.57 3.32
C VAL A 37 -7.78 23.47 3.27
N VAL A 38 -7.28 22.38 2.70
CA VAL A 38 -5.85 22.16 2.45
C VAL A 38 -5.52 22.59 1.03
N ASP A 39 -4.50 23.43 0.89
CA ASP A 39 -4.13 24.01 -0.39
C ASP A 39 -3.56 22.96 -1.35
N THR A 40 -3.96 23.05 -2.62
CA THR A 40 -3.33 22.30 -3.72
C THR A 40 -2.30 23.21 -4.38
N PRO A 41 -0.98 22.92 -4.28
CA PRO A 41 0.04 23.74 -4.93
C PRO A 41 -0.08 23.66 -6.45
N ALA A 42 0.11 24.80 -7.11
CA ALA A 42 0.13 24.85 -8.57
C ALA A 42 1.28 24.01 -9.15
N ARG A 43 1.06 23.44 -10.34
CA ARG A 43 2.13 22.72 -11.04
C ARG A 43 3.26 23.71 -11.40
N PRO A 44 4.52 23.40 -11.02
CA PRO A 44 5.66 24.23 -11.40
C PRO A 44 5.78 24.37 -12.92
N ALA A 45 6.26 25.55 -13.37
CA ALA A 45 6.41 25.82 -14.80
C ALA A 45 7.34 24.80 -15.48
N GLY A 46 6.93 24.31 -16.64
CA GLY A 46 7.70 23.34 -17.42
C GLY A 46 7.49 21.87 -17.01
N GLN A 47 6.77 21.60 -15.93
CA GLN A 47 6.38 20.23 -15.57
C GLN A 47 5.12 19.79 -16.33
N GLN A 48 5.02 18.49 -16.56
CA GLN A 48 3.88 17.86 -17.24
C GLN A 48 3.26 16.78 -16.35
N SER A 49 1.93 16.66 -16.40
CA SER A 49 1.22 15.61 -15.67
C SER A 49 1.87 14.23 -15.88
N ALA A 50 1.98 13.47 -14.78
CA ALA A 50 2.43 12.09 -14.79
C ALA A 50 1.27 11.08 -14.91
N LEU A 51 0.02 11.55 -15.08
CA LEU A 51 -1.10 10.67 -15.42
C LEU A 51 -0.79 9.94 -16.73
N ARG A 52 -0.92 8.61 -16.69
CA ARG A 52 -0.56 7.74 -17.81
C ARG A 52 0.88 7.96 -18.33
N LEU A 53 1.80 8.31 -17.43
CA LEU A 53 3.20 8.44 -17.77
C LEU A 53 3.71 7.17 -18.44
N THR A 54 4.38 7.33 -19.57
CA THR A 54 5.15 6.30 -20.25
C THR A 54 6.63 6.66 -20.19
N ALA A 55 7.48 5.65 -20.16
CA ALA A 55 8.93 5.82 -20.20
C ALA A 55 9.54 4.99 -21.36
N PRO A 56 10.76 5.27 -21.79
CA PRO A 56 11.44 4.42 -22.78
C PRO A 56 11.47 2.96 -22.33
N LYS A 57 11.28 2.03 -23.29
CA LYS A 57 11.34 0.59 -23.03
C LYS A 57 12.73 0.19 -22.54
N LEU A 58 12.76 -0.67 -21.53
CA LEU A 58 13.97 -1.26 -21.00
C LEU A 58 14.00 -2.75 -21.37
N GLU A 59 14.90 -3.17 -22.25
CA GLU A 59 15.06 -4.61 -22.57
C GLU A 59 15.44 -5.42 -21.32
N THR A 60 16.30 -4.86 -20.50
CA THR A 60 16.67 -5.37 -19.17
C THR A 60 16.46 -4.27 -18.15
N VAL A 61 15.77 -4.60 -17.07
CA VAL A 61 15.57 -3.69 -15.92
C VAL A 61 16.70 -3.93 -14.92
N ARG A 62 17.63 -2.97 -14.81
CA ARG A 62 18.77 -3.04 -13.89
C ARG A 62 18.38 -2.41 -12.56
N VAL A 63 18.38 -3.23 -11.51
CA VAL A 63 17.79 -2.87 -10.21
C VAL A 63 18.86 -2.74 -9.13
N GLY A 64 18.79 -1.65 -8.37
CA GLY A 64 19.47 -1.48 -7.10
C GLY A 64 18.47 -1.56 -5.94
N PHE A 65 18.80 -2.27 -4.87
CA PHE A 65 17.99 -2.41 -3.67
C PHE A 65 18.56 -1.58 -2.54
N ALA A 66 17.71 -0.77 -1.88
CA ALA A 66 18.03 -0.02 -0.67
C ALA A 66 17.14 -0.51 0.48
N GLY A 67 17.78 -0.97 1.57
CA GLY A 67 17.11 -1.56 2.72
C GLY A 67 16.96 -3.08 2.59
N LEU A 68 17.75 -3.82 3.39
CA LEU A 68 17.85 -5.29 3.35
C LEU A 68 17.61 -5.91 4.74
N GLY A 69 16.82 -5.22 5.57
CA GLY A 69 16.44 -5.71 6.90
C GLY A 69 15.38 -6.81 6.84
N SER A 70 14.12 -6.42 6.71
CA SER A 70 12.97 -7.35 6.77
C SER A 70 12.41 -7.67 5.37
N ARG A 71 11.85 -6.67 4.68
CA ARG A 71 11.16 -6.86 3.38
C ARG A 71 12.13 -7.00 2.20
N GLY A 72 13.24 -6.26 2.24
CA GLY A 72 14.21 -6.20 1.14
C GLY A 72 14.77 -7.54 0.70
N PRO A 73 15.23 -8.44 1.59
CA PRO A 73 15.75 -9.76 1.22
C PRO A 73 14.74 -10.62 0.45
N TRP A 74 13.46 -10.56 0.81
CA TRP A 74 12.39 -11.24 0.09
C TRP A 74 12.15 -10.65 -1.30
N ALA A 75 12.27 -9.31 -1.42
CA ALA A 75 12.19 -8.65 -2.72
C ALA A 75 13.36 -9.05 -3.61
N VAL A 76 14.60 -9.04 -3.12
CA VAL A 76 15.79 -9.55 -3.85
C VAL A 76 15.54 -10.96 -4.33
N LYS A 77 15.04 -11.85 -3.46
CA LYS A 77 14.72 -13.23 -3.83
C LYS A 77 13.69 -13.31 -4.96
N ARG A 78 12.61 -12.52 -4.92
CA ARG A 78 11.58 -12.49 -5.98
C ARG A 78 12.16 -12.00 -7.30
N TYR A 79 12.94 -10.92 -7.27
CA TYR A 79 13.51 -10.32 -8.46
C TYR A 79 14.53 -11.22 -9.16
N CYS A 80 15.21 -12.12 -8.44
CA CYS A 80 16.04 -13.17 -9.06
C CYS A 80 15.26 -14.08 -10.01
N HIS A 81 13.93 -14.13 -9.91
CA HIS A 81 13.06 -15.00 -10.71
C HIS A 81 12.15 -14.25 -11.69
N ILE A 82 12.27 -12.92 -11.78
CA ILE A 82 11.52 -12.11 -12.76
C ILE A 82 12.33 -12.01 -14.06
N PRO A 83 11.79 -12.45 -15.21
CA PRO A 83 12.49 -12.40 -16.48
C PRO A 83 12.88 -10.97 -16.90
N GLY A 84 14.10 -10.82 -17.42
CA GLY A 84 14.61 -9.53 -17.88
C GLY A 84 15.01 -8.57 -16.77
N VAL A 85 15.22 -9.06 -15.56
CA VAL A 85 15.79 -8.30 -14.44
C VAL A 85 17.27 -8.62 -14.29
N GLN A 86 18.06 -7.59 -13.98
CA GLN A 86 19.44 -7.73 -13.51
C GLN A 86 19.60 -6.97 -12.20
N ILE A 87 19.93 -7.66 -11.12
CA ILE A 87 20.24 -7.06 -9.83
C ILE A 87 21.70 -6.61 -9.87
N VAL A 88 21.96 -5.29 -9.83
CA VAL A 88 23.30 -4.72 -10.01
C VAL A 88 23.85 -4.06 -8.76
N ALA A 89 23.01 -3.79 -7.75
CA ALA A 89 23.45 -3.17 -6.50
C ALA A 89 22.57 -3.60 -5.32
N LEU A 90 23.21 -3.77 -4.16
CA LEU A 90 22.59 -4.06 -2.86
C LEU A 90 23.10 -3.04 -1.86
N CYS A 91 22.21 -2.34 -1.16
CA CYS A 91 22.55 -1.30 -0.21
C CYS A 91 21.76 -1.49 1.10
N ASP A 92 22.47 -1.46 2.22
CA ASP A 92 21.86 -1.37 3.56
C ASP A 92 22.79 -0.53 4.45
N TYR A 93 22.24 0.05 5.52
CA TYR A 93 23.06 0.70 6.53
C TYR A 93 24.12 -0.27 7.10
N GLU A 94 23.68 -1.51 7.38
CA GLU A 94 24.51 -2.63 7.83
C GLU A 94 25.06 -3.39 6.62
N GLU A 95 26.37 -3.31 6.38
CA GLU A 95 27.02 -3.98 5.23
C GLU A 95 26.77 -5.50 5.21
N GLU A 96 26.68 -6.13 6.37
CA GLU A 96 26.44 -7.56 6.50
C GLU A 96 25.13 -7.99 5.87
N ARG A 97 24.06 -7.20 6.02
CA ARG A 97 22.76 -7.48 5.39
C ARG A 97 22.84 -7.48 3.87
N ALA A 98 23.61 -6.55 3.31
CA ALA A 98 23.85 -6.51 1.86
C ALA A 98 24.71 -7.72 1.39
N ARG A 99 25.68 -8.14 2.18
CA ARG A 99 26.46 -9.37 1.92
C ARG A 99 25.60 -10.63 1.99
N ASP A 100 24.72 -10.71 2.99
CA ASP A 100 23.81 -11.85 3.17
C ASP A 100 22.81 -11.98 2.02
N ALA A 101 22.32 -10.87 1.50
CA ALA A 101 21.39 -10.87 0.37
C ALA A 101 22.02 -11.41 -0.93
N GLN A 102 23.36 -11.41 -1.07
CA GLN A 102 24.07 -12.05 -2.20
C GLN A 102 23.77 -13.55 -2.33
N LYS A 103 23.36 -14.22 -1.23
CA LYS A 103 23.01 -15.64 -1.27
C LYS A 103 21.87 -15.93 -2.27
N TYR A 104 20.89 -15.03 -2.38
CA TYR A 104 19.77 -15.23 -3.30
C TYR A 104 20.20 -15.17 -4.76
N LEU A 105 21.16 -14.28 -5.08
CA LEU A 105 21.74 -14.20 -6.43
C LEU A 105 22.53 -15.48 -6.73
N ARG A 106 23.33 -15.94 -5.76
CA ARG A 106 24.13 -17.17 -5.89
C ARG A 106 23.24 -18.40 -6.09
N ASP A 107 22.19 -18.53 -5.29
CA ASP A 107 21.25 -19.65 -5.35
C ASP A 107 20.47 -19.67 -6.68
N ALA A 108 20.24 -18.50 -7.27
CA ALA A 108 19.63 -18.34 -8.58
C ALA A 108 20.62 -18.44 -9.74
N GLY A 109 21.92 -18.60 -9.48
CA GLY A 109 22.97 -18.67 -10.52
C GLY A 109 23.22 -17.33 -11.22
N LEU A 110 22.90 -16.20 -10.56
CA LEU A 110 23.09 -14.85 -11.09
C LEU A 110 24.46 -14.26 -10.69
N PRO A 111 24.97 -13.27 -11.44
CA PRO A 111 26.19 -12.56 -11.09
C PRO A 111 26.04 -11.81 -9.75
N PRO A 112 27.14 -11.61 -9.00
CA PRO A 112 27.12 -10.82 -7.78
C PRO A 112 26.82 -9.35 -8.08
N ALA A 113 26.06 -8.70 -7.18
CA ALA A 113 25.78 -7.28 -7.22
C ALA A 113 26.83 -6.48 -6.43
N ALA A 114 27.03 -5.21 -6.78
CA ALA A 114 27.88 -4.30 -6.00
C ALA A 114 27.22 -4.02 -4.62
N ILE A 115 28.05 -3.92 -3.59
CA ILE A 115 27.59 -3.65 -2.22
C ILE A 115 27.85 -2.19 -1.88
N TYR A 116 26.85 -1.55 -1.26
CA TYR A 116 26.90 -0.22 -0.67
C TYR A 116 26.43 -0.29 0.78
N SER A 117 27.05 0.49 1.66
CA SER A 117 26.70 0.47 3.08
C SER A 117 26.90 1.82 3.77
N GLY A 118 26.38 1.90 5.01
CA GLY A 118 26.43 3.08 5.86
C GLY A 118 25.44 4.16 5.45
N GLU A 119 25.43 5.25 6.21
CA GLU A 119 24.46 6.34 6.13
C GLU A 119 24.29 6.93 4.72
N LYS A 120 25.34 6.97 3.91
CA LYS A 120 25.34 7.55 2.56
C LYS A 120 25.51 6.51 1.45
N GLY A 121 25.45 5.23 1.76
CA GLY A 121 25.62 4.16 0.77
C GLY A 121 24.63 4.26 -0.38
N TYR A 122 23.37 4.58 -0.11
CA TYR A 122 22.35 4.77 -1.12
C TYR A 122 22.64 5.95 -2.06
N VAL A 123 23.29 7.02 -1.57
CA VAL A 123 23.65 8.18 -2.41
C VAL A 123 24.65 7.77 -3.48
N GLU A 124 25.66 7.01 -3.11
CA GLU A 124 26.66 6.53 -4.07
C GLU A 124 26.06 5.50 -5.04
N MET A 125 25.16 4.65 -4.57
CA MET A 125 24.40 3.73 -5.42
C MET A 125 23.57 4.47 -6.46
N CYS A 126 22.84 5.51 -6.07
CA CYS A 126 21.98 6.28 -6.98
C CYS A 126 22.76 7.00 -8.10
N LYS A 127 24.02 7.34 -7.89
CA LYS A 127 24.88 7.97 -8.91
C LYS A 127 25.30 7.03 -10.05
N ARG A 128 25.11 5.72 -9.92
CA ARG A 128 25.52 4.77 -10.96
C ARG A 128 24.71 4.95 -12.25
N GLY A 129 25.39 4.96 -13.39
CA GLY A 129 24.75 5.05 -14.71
C GLY A 129 24.13 3.74 -15.21
N ASP A 130 24.42 2.62 -14.56
CA ASP A 130 23.95 1.28 -14.93
C ASP A 130 22.80 0.78 -14.03
N ILE A 131 22.05 1.68 -13.38
CA ILE A 131 20.82 1.38 -12.65
C ILE A 131 19.66 2.10 -13.31
N ASP A 132 18.56 1.39 -13.53
CA ASP A 132 17.33 1.92 -14.09
C ASP A 132 16.25 2.15 -13.01
N LEU A 133 16.21 1.25 -12.02
CA LEU A 133 15.21 1.21 -10.94
C LEU A 133 15.89 1.08 -9.59
N ILE A 134 15.49 1.91 -8.63
CA ILE A 134 15.81 1.72 -7.21
C ILE A 134 14.57 1.18 -6.50
N TYR A 135 14.72 0.00 -5.89
CA TYR A 135 13.74 -0.60 -4.99
C TYR A 135 14.06 -0.17 -3.56
N VAL A 136 13.12 0.50 -2.90
CA VAL A 136 13.30 1.08 -1.57
C VAL A 136 12.50 0.29 -0.55
N ALA A 137 13.19 -0.35 0.40
CA ALA A 137 12.63 -1.14 1.50
C ALA A 137 13.33 -0.85 2.83
N THR A 138 13.71 0.40 3.04
CA THR A 138 14.29 0.92 4.29
C THR A 138 13.24 1.01 5.41
N ASP A 139 13.55 1.64 6.52
CA ASP A 139 12.53 2.14 7.45
C ASP A 139 11.75 3.31 6.83
N TRP A 140 10.63 3.70 7.46
CA TRP A 140 9.74 4.72 6.92
C TRP A 140 10.40 6.11 6.78
N ASP A 141 11.28 6.48 7.70
CA ASP A 141 11.96 7.77 7.67
C ASP A 141 12.92 7.90 6.48
N HIS A 142 13.42 6.77 5.96
CA HIS A 142 14.35 6.74 4.83
C HIS A 142 13.69 6.42 3.48
N HIS A 143 12.39 6.07 3.42
CA HIS A 143 11.70 5.84 2.15
C HIS A 143 11.81 7.05 1.22
N PHE A 144 11.38 8.21 1.67
CA PHE A 144 11.39 9.43 0.88
C PHE A 144 12.81 9.91 0.53
N PRO A 145 13.78 10.05 1.45
CA PRO A 145 15.14 10.50 1.11
C PRO A 145 15.83 9.64 0.05
N VAL A 146 15.67 8.32 0.12
CA VAL A 146 16.25 7.40 -0.87
C VAL A 146 15.55 7.55 -2.22
N ALA A 147 14.21 7.60 -2.25
CA ALA A 147 13.45 7.79 -3.48
C ALA A 147 13.76 9.14 -4.15
N LYS A 148 13.81 10.22 -3.38
CA LYS A 148 14.21 11.55 -3.87
C LYS A 148 15.59 11.51 -4.51
N CYS A 149 16.58 10.96 -3.80
CA CYS A 149 17.95 10.84 -4.32
C CYS A 149 17.98 10.03 -5.63
N ALA A 150 17.23 8.93 -5.72
CA ALA A 150 17.15 8.10 -6.93
C ALA A 150 16.55 8.90 -8.10
N MET A 151 15.42 9.59 -7.89
CA MET A 151 14.75 10.35 -8.95
C MET A 151 15.56 11.58 -9.40
N GLU A 152 16.26 12.25 -8.49
CA GLU A 152 17.20 13.34 -8.84
C GLU A 152 18.39 12.84 -9.69
N ASN A 153 18.74 11.55 -9.56
CA ASN A 153 19.77 10.91 -10.37
C ASN A 153 19.21 10.14 -11.59
N GLY A 154 17.97 10.42 -11.98
CA GLY A 154 17.36 9.88 -13.20
C GLY A 154 16.93 8.42 -13.11
N LYS A 155 16.62 7.89 -11.91
CA LYS A 155 16.17 6.52 -11.70
C LYS A 155 14.67 6.46 -11.48
N HIS A 156 13.99 5.45 -12.02
CA HIS A 156 12.68 5.05 -11.58
C HIS A 156 12.74 4.57 -10.11
N THR A 157 11.64 4.69 -9.38
CA THR A 157 11.57 4.23 -7.98
C THR A 157 10.37 3.33 -7.74
N ALA A 158 10.59 2.31 -6.93
CA ALA A 158 9.57 1.46 -6.36
C ALA A 158 9.77 1.44 -4.85
N ILE A 159 8.80 1.89 -4.08
CA ILE A 159 8.95 2.20 -2.66
C ILE A 159 7.96 1.38 -1.85
N GLU A 160 8.43 0.65 -0.84
CA GLU A 160 7.58 -0.06 0.13
C GLU A 160 6.64 0.90 0.86
N VAL A 161 5.57 0.36 1.39
CA VAL A 161 4.48 1.09 2.03
C VAL A 161 4.80 1.48 3.48
N PRO A 162 4.41 2.70 3.91
CA PRO A 162 3.98 3.86 3.11
C PRO A 162 5.18 4.56 2.47
N SER A 163 5.02 5.05 1.26
CA SER A 163 6.14 5.64 0.50
C SER A 163 6.48 7.07 0.90
N ALA A 164 5.55 7.77 1.53
CA ALA A 164 5.69 9.13 2.04
C ALA A 164 5.00 9.24 3.40
N MET A 165 5.51 10.08 4.28
CA MET A 165 5.04 10.21 5.65
C MET A 165 4.22 11.48 5.89
N ASN A 166 4.22 12.42 4.95
CA ASN A 166 3.50 13.69 5.03
C ASN A 166 3.21 14.27 3.63
N LEU A 167 2.39 15.31 3.59
CA LEU A 167 1.97 15.97 2.35
C LEU A 167 3.11 16.62 1.58
N GLU A 168 4.11 17.16 2.28
CA GLU A 168 5.27 17.77 1.65
C GLU A 168 6.05 16.75 0.81
N GLN A 169 6.33 15.58 1.40
CA GLN A 169 6.97 14.47 0.71
C GLN A 169 6.14 13.96 -0.47
N CYS A 170 4.81 13.89 -0.32
CA CYS A 170 3.90 13.53 -1.40
C CYS A 170 4.04 14.48 -2.60
N TRP A 171 3.98 15.79 -2.35
CA TRP A 171 4.12 16.80 -3.40
C TRP A 171 5.50 16.79 -4.04
N GLU A 172 6.56 16.58 -3.27
CA GLU A 172 7.92 16.55 -3.82
C GLU A 172 8.14 15.33 -4.73
N LEU A 173 7.61 14.14 -4.37
CA LEU A 173 7.64 12.97 -5.25
C LEU A 173 6.86 13.19 -6.54
N ILE A 174 5.68 13.83 -6.46
CA ILE A 174 4.91 14.23 -7.64
C ILE A 174 5.73 15.15 -8.54
N ASP A 175 6.31 16.21 -7.98
CA ASP A 175 7.08 17.20 -8.75
C ASP A 175 8.32 16.56 -9.40
N LEU A 176 9.00 15.66 -8.71
CA LEU A 176 10.11 14.89 -9.27
C LEU A 176 9.68 13.98 -10.43
N SER A 177 8.55 13.30 -10.29
CA SER A 177 7.99 12.44 -11.35
C SER A 177 7.56 13.26 -12.57
N GLU A 178 6.84 14.36 -12.35
CA GLU A 178 6.39 15.27 -13.41
C GLU A 178 7.57 15.95 -14.14
N LYS A 179 8.58 16.42 -13.40
CA LYS A 179 9.76 17.11 -13.92
C LYS A 179 10.67 16.18 -14.72
N ASN A 180 11.02 15.03 -14.12
CA ASN A 180 12.04 14.13 -14.66
C ASN A 180 11.44 13.03 -15.56
N ARG A 181 10.12 12.94 -15.68
CA ARG A 181 9.39 11.90 -16.43
C ARG A 181 9.77 10.49 -15.98
N LEU A 182 9.85 10.28 -14.66
CA LEU A 182 10.23 9.03 -14.03
C LEU A 182 9.03 8.40 -13.31
N HIS A 183 8.90 7.10 -13.45
CA HIS A 183 7.96 6.33 -12.65
C HIS A 183 8.36 6.37 -11.16
N CYS A 184 7.38 6.62 -10.31
CA CYS A 184 7.48 6.51 -8.86
C CYS A 184 6.27 5.70 -8.38
N MET A 185 6.48 4.45 -8.02
CA MET A 185 5.44 3.51 -7.63
C MET A 185 5.51 3.19 -6.14
N MET A 186 4.39 3.29 -5.44
CA MET A 186 4.25 2.63 -4.14
C MET A 186 3.95 1.15 -4.33
N LEU A 187 4.64 0.31 -3.57
CA LEU A 187 4.54 -1.14 -3.66
C LEU A 187 3.35 -1.66 -2.81
N GLU A 188 2.14 -1.21 -3.18
CA GLU A 188 0.91 -1.64 -2.52
C GLU A 188 0.47 -3.00 -3.06
N ASN A 189 0.97 -4.04 -2.43
CA ASN A 189 0.79 -5.43 -2.84
C ASN A 189 -0.67 -5.91 -2.78
N CYS A 190 -1.50 -5.31 -1.91
CA CYS A 190 -2.90 -5.70 -1.76
C CYS A 190 -3.74 -5.41 -3.01
N CYS A 191 -3.31 -4.47 -3.87
CA CYS A 191 -3.91 -4.26 -5.19
C CYS A 191 -3.73 -5.46 -6.14
N TYR A 192 -2.81 -6.37 -5.84
CA TYR A 192 -2.49 -7.56 -6.64
C TYR A 192 -2.88 -8.87 -5.96
N ASP A 193 -3.61 -8.80 -4.85
CA ASP A 193 -4.15 -9.99 -4.20
C ASP A 193 -5.26 -10.64 -5.06
N TYR A 194 -5.33 -11.94 -5.01
CA TYR A 194 -6.24 -12.76 -5.81
C TYR A 194 -7.70 -12.28 -5.77
N TYR A 195 -8.22 -12.07 -4.55
CA TYR A 195 -9.63 -11.69 -4.39
C TYR A 195 -9.89 -10.26 -4.90
N GLU A 196 -9.04 -9.31 -4.51
CA GLU A 196 -9.13 -7.91 -4.90
C GLU A 196 -9.07 -7.74 -6.42
N MET A 197 -8.14 -8.43 -7.07
CA MET A 197 -8.03 -8.39 -8.53
C MET A 197 -9.23 -9.01 -9.25
N CYS A 198 -9.76 -10.14 -8.76
CA CYS A 198 -10.97 -10.73 -9.34
C CYS A 198 -12.19 -9.80 -9.15
N ALA A 199 -12.36 -9.22 -7.96
CA ALA A 199 -13.45 -8.29 -7.67
C ALA A 199 -13.32 -6.99 -8.50
N LEU A 200 -12.09 -6.48 -8.66
CA LEU A 200 -11.82 -5.34 -9.55
C LEU A 200 -12.20 -5.66 -11.00
N ASN A 201 -11.84 -6.84 -11.50
CA ASN A 201 -12.23 -7.28 -12.84
C ASN A 201 -13.75 -7.40 -13.00
N MET A 202 -14.47 -7.91 -11.99
CA MET A 202 -15.94 -7.92 -11.95
C MET A 202 -16.51 -6.51 -12.01
N ALA A 203 -15.95 -5.57 -11.23
CA ALA A 203 -16.37 -4.18 -11.21
C ALA A 203 -16.14 -3.49 -12.57
N GLN A 204 -14.96 -3.68 -13.17
CA GLN A 204 -14.59 -3.13 -14.47
C GLN A 204 -15.49 -3.66 -15.62
N GLN A 205 -15.95 -4.90 -15.51
CA GLN A 205 -16.89 -5.49 -16.47
C GLN A 205 -18.36 -5.18 -16.15
N GLY A 206 -18.65 -4.40 -15.10
CA GLY A 206 -19.97 -3.91 -14.76
C GLY A 206 -20.86 -4.87 -13.98
N LEU A 207 -20.32 -5.99 -13.46
CA LEU A 207 -21.11 -6.97 -12.69
C LEU A 207 -21.78 -6.36 -11.45
N PHE A 208 -21.12 -5.43 -10.80
CA PHE A 208 -21.64 -4.74 -9.61
C PHE A 208 -22.41 -3.43 -9.96
N GLY A 209 -22.44 -3.02 -11.24
CA GLY A 209 -22.89 -1.69 -11.64
C GLY A 209 -21.93 -0.60 -11.16
N GLU A 210 -22.40 0.64 -11.03
CA GLU A 210 -21.59 1.72 -10.43
C GLU A 210 -21.29 1.39 -8.97
N ILE A 211 -20.02 1.42 -8.56
CA ILE A 211 -19.64 1.28 -7.16
C ILE A 211 -19.95 2.60 -6.46
N ILE A 212 -20.78 2.56 -5.42
CA ILE A 212 -21.27 3.73 -4.69
C ILE A 212 -20.65 3.89 -3.31
N ARG A 213 -20.15 2.78 -2.72
CA ARG A 213 -19.45 2.75 -1.44
C ARG A 213 -18.39 1.66 -1.44
N ALA A 214 -17.26 1.93 -0.77
CA ALA A 214 -16.24 0.94 -0.54
C ALA A 214 -15.67 1.06 0.88
N GLU A 215 -15.25 -0.07 1.46
CA GLU A 215 -14.70 -0.16 2.81
C GLU A 215 -13.38 -0.93 2.75
N GLY A 216 -12.35 -0.35 3.35
CA GLY A 216 -11.02 -0.94 3.49
C GLY A 216 -10.50 -0.80 4.92
N ALA A 217 -9.48 -1.55 5.27
CA ALA A 217 -8.88 -1.48 6.60
C ALA A 217 -7.44 -1.97 6.61
N TYR A 218 -6.72 -1.61 7.66
CA TYR A 218 -5.58 -2.34 8.15
C TYR A 218 -5.76 -2.61 9.65
N ILE A 219 -6.32 -3.77 9.93
CA ILE A 219 -6.52 -4.28 11.28
C ILE A 219 -5.61 -5.48 11.45
N HIS A 220 -4.63 -5.39 12.36
CA HIS A 220 -3.63 -6.42 12.55
C HIS A 220 -3.11 -6.39 13.98
N THR A 221 -3.47 -7.37 14.79
CA THR A 221 -2.94 -7.51 16.14
C THR A 221 -1.44 -7.77 16.12
N LEU A 222 -0.66 -6.70 16.07
CA LEU A 222 0.80 -6.81 16.10
C LEU A 222 1.31 -7.20 17.49
N ASN A 223 0.51 -6.96 18.53
CA ASN A 223 0.86 -7.23 19.92
C ASN A 223 0.93 -8.74 20.24
N GLU A 224 -0.11 -9.51 19.90
CA GLU A 224 -0.19 -10.93 20.26
C GLU A 224 0.63 -11.85 19.35
N ALA A 225 0.90 -11.44 18.12
CA ALA A 225 1.69 -12.22 17.16
C ALA A 225 3.20 -12.27 17.49
N ASN A 226 3.63 -11.86 18.68
CA ASN A 226 5.02 -11.65 19.08
C ASN A 226 5.82 -10.69 18.17
N ILE A 227 5.16 -10.03 17.23
CA ILE A 227 5.77 -9.05 16.35
C ILE A 227 6.17 -7.83 17.18
N TRP A 228 5.35 -7.47 18.19
CA TRP A 228 5.64 -6.39 19.11
C TRP A 228 6.85 -6.62 20.01
N LYS A 229 7.22 -7.85 20.34
CA LYS A 229 8.48 -8.07 21.09
C LYS A 229 9.67 -7.51 20.34
N GLY A 230 9.64 -7.56 18.98
CA GLY A 230 10.60 -6.86 18.15
C GLY A 230 10.31 -5.36 17.95
N TYR A 231 9.12 -4.87 18.32
CA TYR A 231 8.74 -3.45 18.20
C TYR A 231 8.84 -2.68 19.53
N TRP A 232 8.69 -3.34 20.69
CA TRP A 232 8.80 -2.72 22.00
C TRP A 232 10.23 -2.63 22.51
N HIS A 233 11.12 -3.49 22.07
CA HIS A 233 12.52 -3.49 22.45
C HIS A 233 13.41 -3.32 21.22
N ASN A 234 14.53 -2.62 21.41
CA ASN A 234 15.64 -2.81 20.49
C ASN A 234 16.05 -4.29 20.51
N PRO A 235 16.55 -4.81 19.36
CA PRO A 235 17.02 -6.19 19.27
C PRO A 235 18.03 -6.57 20.36
N ASP A 236 18.78 -5.61 20.91
CA ASP A 236 19.74 -5.80 21.99
C ASP A 236 19.17 -5.62 23.40
N GLY A 237 17.93 -5.13 23.53
CA GLY A 237 17.25 -4.96 24.82
C GLY A 237 17.91 -3.97 25.78
N SER A 238 18.89 -3.18 25.31
CA SER A 238 19.75 -2.35 26.18
C SER A 238 19.07 -1.08 26.69
N ASP A 239 18.09 -0.53 25.94
CA ASP A 239 17.33 0.65 26.33
C ASP A 239 15.83 0.44 26.09
N PRO A 240 15.01 0.34 27.16
CA PRO A 240 13.55 0.18 27.03
C PRO A 240 12.87 1.41 26.42
N GLU A 241 13.53 2.56 26.34
CA GLU A 241 13.01 3.74 25.64
C GLU A 241 13.42 3.81 24.17
N ASN A 242 14.38 3.00 23.75
CA ASN A 242 14.75 2.88 22.36
C ASN A 242 13.80 1.93 21.64
N LEU A 243 12.61 2.43 21.39
CA LEU A 243 11.53 1.70 20.72
C LEU A 243 11.91 1.41 19.27
N HIS A 244 11.48 0.26 18.77
CA HIS A 244 11.53 -0.01 17.32
C HIS A 244 10.89 1.15 16.55
N TRP A 245 11.48 1.58 15.44
CA TRP A 245 11.09 2.75 14.66
C TRP A 245 9.58 2.81 14.35
N ARG A 246 8.95 1.69 14.04
CA ARG A 246 7.51 1.63 13.73
C ARG A 246 6.64 1.90 14.94
N LEU A 247 7.01 1.38 16.11
CA LEU A 247 6.29 1.67 17.33
C LEU A 247 6.48 3.12 17.77
N LYS A 248 7.71 3.63 17.69
CA LYS A 248 8.01 5.04 17.92
C LYS A 248 7.14 5.93 17.03
N TYR A 249 7.01 5.59 15.74
CA TYR A 249 6.15 6.32 14.82
C TYR A 249 4.67 6.31 15.27
N ASN A 250 4.13 5.16 15.70
CA ASN A 250 2.78 5.08 16.25
C ASN A 250 2.62 5.86 17.56
N LYS A 251 3.66 5.91 18.42
CA LYS A 251 3.65 6.72 19.64
C LYS A 251 3.58 8.22 19.32
N GLU A 252 4.33 8.68 18.33
CA GLU A 252 4.52 10.10 18.02
C GLU A 252 3.46 10.66 17.06
N ASN A 253 2.79 9.82 16.27
CA ASN A 253 1.82 10.22 15.25
C ASN A 253 0.42 9.73 15.56
N ARG A 254 -0.60 10.34 14.93
CA ARG A 254 -2.02 10.05 15.12
C ARG A 254 -2.67 9.69 13.79
N GLY A 255 -3.62 8.78 13.82
CA GLY A 255 -4.48 8.48 12.68
C GLY A 255 -4.14 7.21 11.91
N ASP A 256 -4.55 7.17 10.65
CA ASP A 256 -4.39 6.02 9.77
C ASP A 256 -2.94 5.90 9.24
N VAL A 257 -1.99 5.70 10.14
CA VAL A 257 -0.55 5.70 9.83
C VAL A 257 -0.10 4.58 8.86
N TYR A 258 -0.99 3.64 8.57
CA TYR A 258 -0.75 2.53 7.64
C TYR A 258 -2.01 2.15 6.85
N ALA A 259 -2.70 3.13 6.28
CA ALA A 259 -3.99 2.95 5.61
C ALA A 259 -3.91 2.33 4.22
N THR A 260 -2.74 2.30 3.59
CA THR A 260 -2.58 2.03 2.15
C THR A 260 -3.11 0.67 1.72
N HIS A 261 -2.95 -0.38 2.55
CA HIS A 261 -3.48 -1.72 2.28
C HIS A 261 -5.01 -1.80 2.20
N GLY A 262 -5.69 -0.91 2.92
CA GLY A 262 -7.15 -0.77 2.82
C GLY A 262 -7.57 0.14 1.68
N LEU A 263 -6.89 1.29 1.55
CA LEU A 263 -7.29 2.35 0.62
C LEU A 263 -6.96 2.02 -0.84
N GLY A 264 -5.77 1.49 -1.13
CA GLY A 264 -5.33 1.25 -2.49
C GLY A 264 -6.29 0.42 -3.34
N PRO A 265 -6.65 -0.81 -2.91
CA PRO A 265 -7.56 -1.67 -3.68
C PRO A 265 -8.95 -1.06 -3.89
N ILE A 266 -9.51 -0.36 -2.90
CA ILE A 266 -10.83 0.26 -3.04
C ILE A 266 -10.79 1.54 -3.89
N ALA A 267 -9.70 2.30 -3.86
CA ALA A 267 -9.50 3.48 -4.69
C ALA A 267 -9.49 3.10 -6.18
N GLN A 268 -8.80 2.01 -6.54
CA GLN A 268 -8.83 1.48 -7.92
C GLN A 268 -10.25 1.10 -8.36
N ALA A 269 -11.01 0.42 -7.49
CA ALA A 269 -12.39 0.02 -7.79
C ALA A 269 -13.35 1.22 -7.95
N LEU A 270 -13.07 2.34 -7.27
CA LEU A 270 -13.84 3.59 -7.35
C LEU A 270 -13.37 4.53 -8.46
N ASN A 271 -12.35 4.15 -9.22
CA ASN A 271 -11.76 4.94 -10.30
C ASN A 271 -11.19 6.29 -9.82
N ILE A 272 -10.59 6.31 -8.65
CA ILE A 272 -9.93 7.51 -8.12
C ILE A 272 -8.76 7.90 -9.05
N HIS A 273 -8.63 9.21 -9.34
CA HIS A 273 -7.75 9.82 -10.36
C HIS A 273 -8.05 9.40 -11.81
N ARG A 274 -9.09 8.59 -12.00
CA ARG A 274 -9.49 8.06 -13.33
C ARG A 274 -10.98 8.25 -13.57
N GLY A 275 -11.45 9.47 -13.30
CA GLY A 275 -12.83 9.89 -13.45
C GLY A 275 -13.52 10.28 -12.14
N ASP A 276 -12.88 10.08 -10.99
CA ASP A 276 -13.32 10.55 -9.67
C ASP A 276 -12.11 10.93 -8.82
N ARG A 277 -12.31 11.61 -7.70
CA ARG A 277 -11.28 11.94 -6.72
C ARG A 277 -11.87 12.02 -5.32
N ILE A 278 -11.07 11.81 -4.29
CA ILE A 278 -11.48 12.11 -2.92
C ILE A 278 -11.58 13.62 -2.76
N LYS A 279 -12.68 14.09 -2.18
CA LYS A 279 -12.98 15.52 -2.00
C LYS A 279 -12.81 15.97 -0.55
N THR A 280 -13.33 15.21 0.37
CA THR A 280 -13.32 15.54 1.80
C THR A 280 -13.21 14.28 2.63
N LEU A 281 -12.63 14.41 3.83
CA LEU A 281 -12.63 13.37 4.85
C LEU A 281 -13.06 13.92 6.21
N ILE A 282 -13.46 13.00 7.09
CA ILE A 282 -13.63 13.16 8.53
C ILE A 282 -13.00 11.94 9.18
N ALA A 283 -12.17 12.15 10.20
CA ALA A 283 -11.56 11.07 10.95
C ALA A 283 -11.90 11.15 12.44
N MET A 284 -12.01 10.00 13.08
CA MET A 284 -12.23 9.85 14.51
C MET A 284 -11.45 8.64 15.02
N ASP A 285 -10.86 8.76 16.19
CA ASP A 285 -10.12 7.69 16.85
C ASP A 285 -10.57 7.47 18.31
N THR A 286 -10.17 6.35 18.86
CA THR A 286 -10.23 6.11 20.31
C THR A 286 -9.05 6.77 21.01
N GLU A 287 -9.10 6.87 22.34
CA GLU A 287 -7.87 7.06 23.13
C GLU A 287 -6.93 5.86 22.96
N PRO A 288 -5.61 6.04 23.16
CA PRO A 288 -4.62 4.97 23.06
C PRO A 288 -4.55 4.09 24.33
N PHE A 289 -5.61 3.40 24.68
CA PHE A 289 -5.69 2.55 25.86
C PHE A 289 -4.65 1.43 25.83
N CYS A 290 -4.63 0.65 24.74
CA CYS A 290 -3.68 -0.45 24.57
C CYS A 290 -2.25 0.06 24.32
N GLY A 291 -2.08 1.19 23.64
CA GLY A 291 -0.78 1.81 23.40
C GLY A 291 -0.11 2.23 24.71
N ARG A 292 -0.84 2.92 25.59
CA ARG A 292 -0.34 3.35 26.90
C ARG A 292 -0.03 2.16 27.82
N GLU A 293 -0.95 1.19 27.90
CA GLU A 293 -0.75 0.01 28.74
C GLU A 293 0.44 -0.82 28.26
N GLY A 294 0.56 -1.07 26.95
CA GLY A 294 1.69 -1.80 26.40
C GLY A 294 3.03 -1.08 26.61
N TYR A 295 3.07 0.24 26.50
CA TYR A 295 4.27 1.01 26.84
C TYR A 295 4.66 0.83 28.30
N LYS A 296 3.69 0.92 29.23
CA LYS A 296 3.90 0.71 30.65
C LYS A 296 4.36 -0.72 30.98
N GLU A 297 3.77 -1.73 30.36
CA GLU A 297 4.18 -3.13 30.56
C GLU A 297 5.65 -3.36 30.17
N VAL A 298 6.12 -2.70 29.12
CA VAL A 298 7.48 -2.89 28.61
C VAL A 298 8.50 -2.05 29.35
N THR A 299 8.20 -0.77 29.60
CA THR A 299 9.17 0.18 30.14
C THR A 299 9.08 0.37 31.64
N GLY A 300 7.96 -0.05 32.26
CA GLY A 300 7.63 0.25 33.65
C GLY A 300 7.24 1.71 33.92
N LYS A 301 7.06 2.53 32.84
CA LYS A 301 6.76 3.95 32.93
C LYS A 301 5.39 4.26 32.34
N GLU A 302 4.70 5.24 32.91
CA GLU A 302 3.48 5.80 32.30
C GLU A 302 3.83 6.56 31.01
N CYS A 303 2.89 6.57 30.06
CA CYS A 303 3.04 7.24 28.76
C CYS A 303 1.78 8.05 28.43
N ASP A 304 1.73 9.29 28.89
CA ASP A 304 0.59 10.18 28.63
C ASP A 304 0.61 10.79 27.22
N ASP A 305 1.78 10.75 26.56
CA ASP A 305 2.04 11.35 25.25
C ASP A 305 1.93 10.34 24.08
N PHE A 306 1.40 9.14 24.31
CA PHE A 306 1.11 8.20 23.22
C PHE A 306 -0.04 8.77 22.36
N ARG A 307 0.23 9.04 21.08
CA ARG A 307 -0.69 9.82 20.24
C ARG A 307 -1.64 8.98 19.40
N ASN A 308 -1.21 7.83 18.88
CA ASN A 308 -2.08 7.04 18.00
C ASN A 308 -3.16 6.33 18.80
N GLY A 309 -4.40 6.65 18.55
CA GLY A 309 -5.54 5.91 19.09
C GLY A 309 -5.48 4.43 18.71
N ASP A 310 -6.04 3.55 19.54
CA ASP A 310 -6.01 2.11 19.26
C ASP A 310 -6.79 1.76 17.98
N HIS A 311 -7.86 2.50 17.71
CA HIS A 311 -8.69 2.33 16.51
C HIS A 311 -9.04 3.68 15.91
N THR A 312 -8.77 3.84 14.61
CA THR A 312 -9.17 5.02 13.82
C THR A 312 -10.19 4.61 12.77
N THR A 313 -11.20 5.45 12.55
CA THR A 313 -12.17 5.34 11.46
C THR A 313 -12.18 6.64 10.67
N THR A 314 -11.93 6.55 9.38
CA THR A 314 -11.93 7.69 8.46
C THR A 314 -12.99 7.49 7.37
N LEU A 315 -13.91 8.45 7.27
CA LEU A 315 -14.92 8.51 6.22
C LEU A 315 -14.51 9.55 5.19
N MET A 316 -14.58 9.17 3.92
CA MET A 316 -14.23 10.05 2.80
C MET A 316 -15.38 10.13 1.81
N ARG A 317 -15.56 11.30 1.19
CA ARG A 317 -16.53 11.51 0.11
C ARG A 317 -15.82 11.94 -1.15
N THR A 318 -16.19 11.33 -2.28
CA THR A 318 -15.63 11.68 -3.59
C THR A 318 -16.36 12.87 -4.22
N GLU A 319 -15.77 13.42 -5.27
CA GLU A 319 -16.37 14.50 -6.07
C GLU A 319 -17.70 14.08 -6.69
N LYS A 320 -17.81 12.83 -7.14
CA LYS A 320 -19.06 12.25 -7.67
C LYS A 320 -20.04 11.75 -6.61
N GLY A 321 -19.75 11.94 -5.32
CA GLY A 321 -20.64 11.65 -4.20
C GLY A 321 -20.61 10.21 -3.69
N LYS A 322 -19.61 9.41 -4.07
CA LYS A 322 -19.35 8.08 -3.50
C LYS A 322 -18.74 8.21 -2.10
N VAL A 323 -18.80 7.15 -1.31
CA VAL A 323 -18.25 7.14 0.05
C VAL A 323 -17.23 6.01 0.20
N LEU A 324 -16.09 6.32 0.81
CA LEU A 324 -15.09 5.37 1.26
C LEU A 324 -15.02 5.39 2.78
N GLU A 325 -14.74 4.24 3.36
CA GLU A 325 -14.43 4.08 4.78
C GLU A 325 -13.10 3.35 4.92
N ILE A 326 -12.21 3.88 5.77
CA ILE A 326 -10.97 3.22 6.16
C ILE A 326 -10.95 3.06 7.67
N GLN A 327 -10.51 1.87 8.13
CA GLN A 327 -10.24 1.59 9.53
C GLN A 327 -8.78 1.19 9.70
N HIS A 328 -8.16 1.68 10.78
CA HIS A 328 -6.81 1.31 11.16
C HIS A 328 -6.77 0.89 12.64
N ASN A 329 -6.19 -0.27 12.91
CA ASN A 329 -5.98 -0.77 14.27
C ASN A 329 -4.82 -1.77 14.30
N VAL A 330 -3.77 -1.41 15.02
CA VAL A 330 -2.59 -2.30 15.19
C VAL A 330 -2.29 -2.58 16.67
N MET A 331 -3.08 -2.00 17.57
CA MET A 331 -2.85 -2.04 19.02
C MET A 331 -3.75 -3.02 19.76
N SER A 332 -5.06 -3.03 19.46
CA SER A 332 -6.01 -3.89 20.17
C SER A 332 -6.11 -5.28 19.53
N PRO A 333 -6.46 -6.32 20.32
CA PRO A 333 -6.51 -7.69 19.83
C PRO A 333 -7.70 -7.91 18.88
N GLN A 334 -7.40 -8.00 17.59
CA GLN A 334 -8.36 -8.34 16.55
C GLN A 334 -7.69 -9.26 15.51
N PRO A 335 -8.41 -10.23 14.91
CA PRO A 335 -7.91 -11.00 13.79
C PRO A 335 -7.53 -10.09 12.61
N TYR A 336 -6.53 -10.51 11.82
CA TYR A 336 -6.13 -9.79 10.62
C TYR A 336 -7.31 -9.52 9.70
N ASN A 337 -7.52 -8.25 9.31
CA ASN A 337 -8.66 -7.85 8.51
C ASN A 337 -8.32 -6.60 7.68
N ARG A 338 -8.51 -6.69 6.35
CA ARG A 338 -8.42 -5.53 5.44
C ARG A 338 -9.80 -5.06 4.95
N MET A 339 -10.88 -5.60 5.50
CA MET A 339 -12.27 -5.43 5.08
C MET A 339 -12.49 -5.77 3.61
N TYR A 340 -12.10 -4.91 2.71
CA TYR A 340 -12.33 -4.96 1.28
C TYR A 340 -13.78 -5.31 0.93
N LYS A 341 -14.63 -4.29 1.03
CA LYS A 341 -16.02 -4.39 0.64
C LYS A 341 -16.32 -3.40 -0.47
N LEU A 342 -17.02 -3.84 -1.50
CA LEU A 342 -17.52 -3.00 -2.57
C LEU A 342 -19.04 -3.11 -2.62
N THR A 343 -19.73 -1.98 -2.48
CA THR A 343 -21.18 -1.87 -2.66
C THR A 343 -21.45 -1.16 -3.97
N GLY A 344 -22.01 -1.87 -4.92
CA GLY A 344 -22.44 -1.34 -6.21
C GLY A 344 -23.97 -1.26 -6.32
N MET A 345 -24.45 -0.65 -7.39
CA MET A 345 -25.88 -0.52 -7.66
C MET A 345 -26.58 -1.87 -7.91
N THR A 346 -25.83 -2.88 -8.34
CA THR A 346 -26.38 -4.19 -8.74
C THR A 346 -25.63 -5.38 -8.13
N GLY A 347 -24.64 -5.13 -7.27
CA GLY A 347 -23.88 -6.18 -6.61
C GLY A 347 -23.11 -5.69 -5.40
N PHE A 348 -22.62 -6.65 -4.63
CA PHE A 348 -21.84 -6.45 -3.42
C PHE A 348 -20.79 -7.55 -3.28
N CYS A 349 -19.62 -7.20 -2.80
CA CYS A 349 -18.64 -8.21 -2.42
C CYS A 349 -17.95 -7.84 -1.10
N THR A 350 -17.49 -8.85 -0.37
CA THR A 350 -16.69 -8.72 0.86
C THR A 350 -15.66 -9.83 0.91
N LYS A 351 -14.45 -9.52 1.39
CA LYS A 351 -13.39 -10.51 1.57
C LYS A 351 -13.35 -11.10 2.98
N TYR A 352 -13.56 -10.27 3.99
CA TYR A 352 -13.40 -10.65 5.38
C TYR A 352 -14.76 -10.66 6.13
N PRO A 353 -14.95 -11.58 7.13
CA PRO A 353 -14.02 -12.64 7.52
C PRO A 353 -13.94 -13.77 6.48
N ASP A 354 -14.99 -13.99 5.69
CA ASP A 354 -15.08 -14.98 4.63
C ASP A 354 -15.42 -14.31 3.30
N PRO A 355 -14.72 -14.67 2.20
CA PRO A 355 -14.97 -14.06 0.91
C PRO A 355 -16.35 -14.46 0.37
N LYS A 356 -17.16 -13.45 0.03
CA LYS A 356 -18.54 -13.63 -0.43
C LYS A 356 -18.90 -12.58 -1.49
N ILE A 357 -19.84 -12.97 -2.36
CA ILE A 357 -20.38 -12.10 -3.42
C ILE A 357 -21.91 -12.17 -3.38
N TYR A 358 -22.54 -11.04 -3.67
CA TYR A 358 -23.95 -10.92 -3.99
C TYR A 358 -24.09 -10.17 -5.31
N ILE A 359 -24.97 -10.66 -6.20
CA ILE A 359 -25.37 -9.94 -7.40
C ILE A 359 -26.89 -9.92 -7.52
N SER A 360 -27.45 -8.85 -8.08
CA SER A 360 -28.89 -8.75 -8.31
C SER A 360 -29.31 -9.67 -9.47
N LYS A 361 -30.56 -10.13 -9.45
CA LYS A 361 -31.13 -10.90 -10.58
C LYS A 361 -31.01 -10.15 -11.90
N LYS A 362 -31.19 -8.81 -11.88
CA LYS A 362 -31.04 -7.96 -13.06
C LYS A 362 -29.60 -8.02 -13.61
N SER A 363 -28.60 -7.91 -12.74
CA SER A 363 -27.19 -8.02 -13.14
C SER A 363 -26.88 -9.38 -13.72
N ALA A 364 -27.29 -10.46 -13.05
CA ALA A 364 -27.09 -11.81 -13.54
C ALA A 364 -27.70 -12.02 -14.95
N SER A 365 -28.92 -11.54 -15.17
CA SER A 365 -29.57 -11.62 -16.49
C SER A 365 -28.83 -10.82 -17.55
N ASN A 366 -28.42 -9.58 -17.25
CA ASN A 366 -27.70 -8.70 -18.19
C ASN A 366 -26.31 -9.26 -18.57
N MET A 367 -25.67 -9.99 -17.67
CA MET A 367 -24.34 -10.57 -17.86
C MET A 367 -24.38 -12.01 -18.44
N GLY A 368 -25.55 -12.47 -18.87
CA GLY A 368 -25.72 -13.83 -19.44
C GLY A 368 -25.65 -14.97 -18.42
N LEU A 369 -25.82 -14.67 -17.13
CA LEU A 369 -25.77 -15.63 -16.00
C LEU A 369 -27.18 -16.09 -15.62
N ALA A 370 -28.02 -16.46 -16.60
CA ALA A 370 -29.44 -16.74 -16.39
C ALA A 370 -29.72 -17.86 -15.39
N GLU A 371 -28.92 -18.93 -15.41
CA GLU A 371 -29.06 -20.05 -14.46
C GLU A 371 -28.77 -19.60 -13.02
N MET A 372 -27.78 -18.74 -12.83
CA MET A 372 -27.45 -18.13 -11.54
C MET A 372 -28.57 -17.25 -11.02
N ALA A 373 -29.26 -16.52 -11.90
CA ALA A 373 -30.37 -15.62 -11.53
C ALA A 373 -31.49 -16.35 -10.76
N GLY A 374 -31.75 -17.62 -11.06
CA GLY A 374 -32.71 -18.46 -10.35
C GLY A 374 -32.32 -18.78 -8.90
N LYS A 375 -31.04 -18.74 -8.58
CA LYS A 375 -30.48 -19.06 -7.24
C LYS A 375 -30.28 -17.84 -6.36
N ILE A 376 -30.49 -16.63 -6.88
CA ILE A 376 -30.30 -15.36 -6.17
C ILE A 376 -31.46 -15.09 -5.22
N SER A 377 -31.16 -14.88 -3.93
CA SER A 377 -32.09 -14.43 -2.89
C SER A 377 -31.68 -13.05 -2.39
N GLY A 378 -32.65 -12.18 -2.10
CA GLY A 378 -32.38 -10.86 -1.51
C GLY A 378 -31.83 -10.93 -0.06
N HIS A 379 -31.79 -12.11 0.55
CA HIS A 379 -31.39 -12.31 1.94
C HIS A 379 -30.04 -13.04 2.10
N ASN A 380 -29.50 -13.63 1.03
CA ASN A 380 -28.32 -14.48 1.13
C ASN A 380 -27.28 -14.11 0.07
N PHE A 381 -26.01 -14.34 0.40
CA PHE A 381 -24.94 -14.33 -0.58
C PHE A 381 -25.12 -15.48 -1.58
N LEU A 382 -24.39 -15.42 -2.69
CA LEU A 382 -24.34 -16.53 -3.63
C LEU A 382 -23.87 -17.81 -2.91
N PRO A 383 -24.46 -18.98 -3.24
CA PRO A 383 -23.94 -20.25 -2.81
C PRO A 383 -22.49 -20.45 -3.28
N LYS A 384 -21.76 -21.36 -2.63
CA LYS A 384 -20.32 -21.54 -2.89
C LYS A 384 -20.00 -21.90 -4.34
N GLU A 385 -20.82 -22.73 -4.97
CA GLU A 385 -20.59 -23.17 -6.37
C GLU A 385 -20.67 -21.98 -7.33
N GLU A 386 -21.67 -21.09 -7.17
CA GLU A 386 -21.84 -19.89 -7.97
C GLU A 386 -20.74 -18.86 -7.70
N TYR A 387 -20.32 -18.74 -6.44
CA TYR A 387 -19.16 -17.91 -6.06
C TYR A 387 -17.89 -18.41 -6.76
N ASP A 388 -17.58 -19.70 -6.69
CA ASP A 388 -16.41 -20.30 -7.31
C ASP A 388 -16.45 -20.16 -8.84
N ALA A 389 -17.63 -20.29 -9.44
CA ALA A 389 -17.83 -20.08 -10.88
C ALA A 389 -17.51 -18.63 -11.29
N LEU A 390 -17.99 -17.63 -10.53
CA LEU A 390 -17.66 -16.22 -10.77
C LEU A 390 -16.17 -15.95 -10.60
N MET A 391 -15.56 -16.40 -9.53
CA MET A 391 -14.12 -16.22 -9.30
C MET A 391 -13.28 -16.80 -10.44
N LYS A 392 -13.69 -17.95 -11.00
CA LYS A 392 -13.04 -18.55 -12.16
C LYS A 392 -13.28 -17.77 -13.45
N GLN A 393 -14.51 -17.32 -13.68
CA GLN A 393 -14.89 -16.57 -14.89
C GLN A 393 -14.18 -15.21 -14.95
N TYR A 394 -14.11 -14.50 -13.80
CA TYR A 394 -13.52 -13.18 -13.68
C TYR A 394 -12.07 -13.21 -13.15
N TYR A 395 -11.41 -14.37 -13.26
CA TYR A 395 -9.98 -14.46 -12.93
C TYR A 395 -9.18 -13.45 -13.75
N HIS A 396 -8.46 -12.55 -13.07
CA HIS A 396 -7.87 -11.40 -13.74
C HIS A 396 -6.72 -11.82 -14.68
N PRO A 397 -6.58 -11.23 -15.90
CA PRO A 397 -5.51 -11.57 -16.85
C PRO A 397 -4.10 -11.44 -16.28
N ILE A 398 -3.85 -10.44 -15.44
CA ILE A 398 -2.54 -10.26 -14.76
C ILE A 398 -2.23 -11.46 -13.85
N LEU A 399 -3.21 -11.94 -13.08
CA LEU A 399 -3.04 -13.14 -12.26
C LEU A 399 -2.80 -14.39 -13.12
N LYS A 400 -3.42 -14.48 -14.29
CA LYS A 400 -3.16 -15.57 -15.23
C LYS A 400 -1.72 -15.55 -15.73
N LYS A 401 -1.16 -14.37 -15.92
CA LYS A 401 0.22 -14.20 -16.43
C LYS A 401 1.27 -14.42 -15.34
N PHE A 402 1.07 -13.91 -14.14
CA PHE A 402 2.10 -13.83 -13.10
C PHE A 402 1.76 -14.59 -11.81
N GLY A 403 0.46 -14.77 -11.48
CA GLY A 403 0.01 -15.20 -10.15
C GLY A 403 0.45 -16.61 -9.77
N ASP A 404 0.51 -17.53 -10.72
CA ASP A 404 0.88 -18.93 -10.43
C ASP A 404 2.35 -19.08 -9.99
N LEU A 405 3.26 -18.32 -10.61
CA LEU A 405 4.66 -18.25 -10.18
C LEU A 405 4.79 -17.56 -8.81
N GLY A 406 3.93 -16.60 -8.54
CA GLY A 406 3.95 -15.79 -7.33
C GLY A 406 3.68 -16.60 -6.05
N ARG A 407 2.88 -17.64 -6.13
CA ARG A 407 2.46 -18.42 -4.94
C ARG A 407 3.62 -19.03 -4.14
N GLU A 408 4.77 -19.22 -4.76
CA GLU A 408 5.97 -19.77 -4.11
C GLU A 408 6.72 -18.72 -3.27
N PHE A 409 6.41 -17.41 -3.45
CA PHE A 409 7.14 -16.30 -2.86
C PHE A 409 6.45 -15.65 -1.66
N GLY A 410 5.42 -16.29 -1.09
CA GLY A 410 4.71 -15.80 0.09
C GLY A 410 3.55 -14.84 -0.23
N HIS A 411 2.82 -14.43 0.79
CA HIS A 411 1.63 -13.56 0.72
C HIS A 411 0.63 -13.95 -0.39
N GLY A 412 0.43 -15.26 -0.65
CA GLY A 412 -0.49 -15.73 -1.69
C GLY A 412 -0.07 -15.38 -3.13
N GLY A 413 1.13 -14.83 -3.32
CA GLY A 413 1.68 -14.46 -4.63
C GLY A 413 1.51 -13.00 -5.01
N MET A 414 0.84 -12.19 -4.18
CA MET A 414 0.57 -10.78 -4.51
C MET A 414 1.85 -9.95 -4.66
N ASP A 415 2.87 -10.16 -3.81
CA ASP A 415 4.15 -9.46 -3.89
C ASP A 415 4.85 -9.71 -5.23
N TYR A 416 4.92 -10.97 -5.66
CA TYR A 416 5.55 -11.33 -6.93
C TYR A 416 4.76 -10.78 -8.12
N THR A 417 3.44 -10.86 -8.08
CA THR A 417 2.57 -10.35 -9.15
C THR A 417 2.76 -8.84 -9.33
N MET A 418 2.85 -8.10 -8.24
CA MET A 418 3.13 -6.66 -8.22
C MET A 418 4.50 -6.35 -8.84
N ASP A 419 5.55 -7.01 -8.34
CA ASP A 419 6.92 -6.80 -8.81
C ASP A 419 7.08 -7.16 -10.31
N ALA A 420 6.54 -8.30 -10.72
CA ALA A 420 6.57 -8.74 -12.12
C ALA A 420 5.77 -7.80 -13.03
N ARG A 421 4.67 -7.24 -12.54
CA ARG A 421 3.86 -6.26 -13.28
C ARG A 421 4.60 -4.93 -13.45
N LEU A 422 5.27 -4.44 -12.42
CA LEU A 422 6.14 -3.27 -12.51
C LEU A 422 7.22 -3.47 -13.59
N VAL A 423 7.95 -4.57 -13.51
CA VAL A 423 9.01 -4.91 -14.50
C VAL A 423 8.42 -4.98 -15.91
N TYR A 424 7.27 -5.64 -16.08
CA TYR A 424 6.58 -5.72 -17.36
C TYR A 424 6.24 -4.33 -17.93
N CYS A 425 5.75 -3.41 -17.10
CA CYS A 425 5.45 -2.05 -17.55
C CYS A 425 6.72 -1.31 -18.00
N LEU A 426 7.82 -1.42 -17.25
CA LEU A 426 9.10 -0.81 -17.62
C LEU A 426 9.68 -1.40 -18.92
N GLN A 427 9.58 -2.71 -19.10
CA GLN A 427 10.06 -3.38 -20.31
C GLN A 427 9.27 -3.00 -21.57
N ASN A 428 7.99 -2.67 -21.40
CA ASN A 428 7.11 -2.35 -22.52
C ASN A 428 6.82 -0.84 -22.68
N GLY A 429 7.41 0.00 -21.82
CA GLY A 429 7.20 1.45 -21.85
C GLY A 429 5.74 1.84 -21.54
N LEU A 430 5.07 1.11 -20.67
CA LEU A 430 3.67 1.28 -20.33
C LEU A 430 3.49 2.15 -19.09
N PRO A 431 2.31 2.80 -18.94
CA PRO A 431 1.93 3.39 -17.67
C PRO A 431 1.88 2.33 -16.56
N LEU A 432 2.20 2.73 -15.34
CA LEU A 432 2.06 1.87 -14.17
C LEU A 432 0.59 1.78 -13.73
N ASP A 433 0.26 0.66 -13.05
CA ASP A 433 -1.06 0.45 -12.45
C ASP A 433 -1.25 1.31 -11.18
N ILE A 434 -0.16 1.61 -10.50
CA ILE A 434 -0.09 2.51 -9.34
C ILE A 434 0.89 3.61 -9.71
N ASP A 435 0.41 4.82 -9.94
CA ASP A 435 1.22 5.97 -10.29
C ASP A 435 1.57 6.83 -9.07
N VAL A 436 2.30 7.91 -9.28
CA VAL A 436 2.73 8.81 -8.20
C VAL A 436 1.56 9.53 -7.51
N TYR A 437 0.43 9.71 -8.20
CA TYR A 437 -0.75 10.33 -7.61
C TYR A 437 -1.50 9.38 -6.69
N ASP A 438 -1.59 8.08 -7.05
CA ASP A 438 -2.10 7.03 -6.19
C ASP A 438 -1.25 6.94 -4.91
N LEU A 439 0.07 6.92 -5.06
CA LEU A 439 1.02 6.94 -3.94
C LEU A 439 0.75 8.13 -3.01
N ALA A 440 0.66 9.33 -3.55
CA ALA A 440 0.49 10.54 -2.77
C ALA A 440 -0.87 10.55 -2.04
N GLU A 441 -1.96 10.19 -2.73
CA GLU A 441 -3.29 10.16 -2.15
C GLU A 441 -3.41 9.14 -1.01
N TRP A 442 -2.84 7.94 -1.19
CA TRP A 442 -2.95 6.92 -0.16
C TRP A 442 -2.06 7.21 1.06
N CYS A 443 -0.91 7.86 0.86
CA CYS A 443 -0.05 8.30 1.97
C CYS A 443 -0.58 9.54 2.71
N ALA A 444 -1.30 10.42 2.03
CA ALA A 444 -1.82 11.66 2.60
C ALA A 444 -2.86 11.44 3.72
N LEU A 445 -3.50 10.26 3.74
CA LEU A 445 -4.59 9.96 4.68
C LEU A 445 -4.16 10.11 6.15
N ALA A 446 -2.92 9.74 6.49
CA ALA A 446 -2.41 9.85 7.85
C ALA A 446 -2.41 11.30 8.35
N GLU A 447 -1.79 12.22 7.60
CA GLU A 447 -1.70 13.64 7.99
C GLU A 447 -3.07 14.35 7.94
N LEU A 448 -3.86 14.09 6.91
CA LEU A 448 -5.20 14.69 6.77
C LEU A 448 -6.18 14.18 7.84
N GLY A 449 -6.12 12.90 8.18
CA GLY A 449 -6.89 12.30 9.26
C GLY A 449 -6.52 12.88 10.62
N ALA A 450 -5.21 13.00 10.90
CA ALA A 450 -4.73 13.64 12.11
C ALA A 450 -5.19 15.11 12.20
N LEU A 451 -5.14 15.86 11.09
CA LEU A 451 -5.63 17.24 11.03
C LEU A 451 -7.14 17.33 11.37
N SER A 452 -7.94 16.38 10.88
CA SER A 452 -9.36 16.29 11.25
C SER A 452 -9.54 16.09 12.76
N MET A 453 -8.87 15.09 13.33
CA MET A 453 -9.01 14.70 14.75
C MET A 453 -8.47 15.77 15.70
N ASP A 454 -7.36 16.41 15.38
CA ASP A 454 -6.77 17.48 16.18
C ASP A 454 -7.63 18.77 16.18
N ASN A 455 -8.59 18.85 15.25
CA ASN A 455 -9.57 19.93 15.15
C ASN A 455 -11.01 19.48 15.45
N GLY A 456 -11.18 18.55 16.39
CA GLY A 456 -12.49 18.11 16.85
C GLY A 456 -13.27 17.27 15.83
N CYS A 457 -12.57 16.46 15.05
CA CYS A 457 -13.13 15.65 13.96
C CYS A 457 -13.79 16.49 12.87
N ALA A 458 -13.22 17.65 12.59
CA ALA A 458 -13.73 18.54 11.56
C ALA A 458 -13.54 17.94 10.16
N ALA A 459 -14.40 18.34 9.22
CA ALA A 459 -14.21 18.00 7.82
C ALA A 459 -12.95 18.66 7.26
N VAL A 460 -12.14 17.87 6.54
CA VAL A 460 -10.91 18.33 5.87
C VAL A 460 -11.06 18.10 4.37
N SER A 461 -10.73 19.12 3.55
CA SER A 461 -10.66 18.93 2.11
C SER A 461 -9.46 18.08 1.74
N PHE A 462 -9.64 17.17 0.79
CA PHE A 462 -8.54 16.40 0.23
C PHE A 462 -7.91 17.19 -0.92
N PRO A 463 -6.59 17.47 -0.92
CA PRO A 463 -5.96 18.19 -2.01
C PRO A 463 -6.03 17.39 -3.32
N ASP A 464 -6.14 18.07 -4.45
CA ASP A 464 -6.13 17.41 -5.76
C ASP A 464 -4.69 17.18 -6.22
N PHE A 465 -4.16 16.00 -5.94
CA PHE A 465 -2.80 15.63 -6.34
C PHE A 465 -2.58 15.66 -7.85
N THR A 466 -3.62 15.47 -8.65
CA THR A 466 -3.53 15.53 -10.12
C THR A 466 -3.56 16.96 -10.67
N ARG A 467 -3.81 17.97 -9.82
CA ARG A 467 -3.91 19.39 -10.22
C ARG A 467 -4.91 19.60 -11.36
N GLY A 468 -6.10 19.00 -11.24
CA GLY A 468 -7.20 19.08 -12.21
C GLY A 468 -7.30 17.93 -13.21
N GLY A 469 -6.29 17.06 -13.28
CA GLY A 469 -6.25 15.97 -14.26
C GLY A 469 -7.12 14.74 -13.95
N TRP A 470 -7.66 14.62 -12.74
CA TRP A 470 -8.39 13.44 -12.27
C TRP A 470 -9.55 12.99 -13.18
N ASN A 471 -10.10 13.87 -14.00
CA ASN A 471 -11.23 13.59 -14.89
C ASN A 471 -10.83 13.42 -16.37
N GLU A 472 -9.54 13.48 -16.70
CA GLU A 472 -9.05 13.30 -18.08
C GLU A 472 -9.20 11.85 -18.56
N GLN A 473 -9.16 10.90 -17.67
CA GLN A 473 -9.39 9.47 -17.94
C GLN A 473 -10.66 8.99 -17.24
N GLN A 474 -11.41 8.10 -17.88
CA GLN A 474 -12.59 7.47 -17.30
C GLN A 474 -12.38 5.98 -17.09
N GLY A 475 -12.44 5.57 -15.82
CA GLY A 475 -12.28 4.18 -15.39
C GLY A 475 -10.82 3.74 -15.26
N PHE A 476 -10.55 2.98 -14.19
CA PHE A 476 -9.27 2.33 -13.97
C PHE A 476 -9.08 1.18 -14.97
N ARG A 477 -7.94 1.12 -15.63
CA ARG A 477 -7.58 0.05 -16.56
C ARG A 477 -6.09 -0.27 -16.48
N HIS A 478 -5.78 -1.54 -16.42
CA HIS A 478 -4.41 -2.03 -16.56
C HIS A 478 -3.94 -1.85 -18.02
N ALA A 479 -2.67 -1.48 -18.19
CA ALA A 479 -2.09 -1.33 -19.53
C ALA A 479 -1.47 -2.65 -20.01
N TYR A 480 -1.62 -2.94 -21.31
CA TYR A 480 -1.00 -4.08 -21.98
C TYR A 480 -0.24 -3.61 -23.21
N ALA A 481 0.85 -4.32 -23.56
CA ALA A 481 1.68 -3.97 -24.71
C ALA A 481 0.91 -4.13 -26.03
N SER A 482 0.06 -5.17 -26.12
CA SER A 482 -0.80 -5.43 -27.29
C SER A 482 -1.97 -6.35 -26.91
N PRO A 483 -3.03 -6.45 -27.76
CA PRO A 483 -4.08 -7.47 -27.58
C PRO A 483 -3.53 -8.90 -27.65
N GLU A 484 -2.48 -9.13 -28.42
CA GLU A 484 -1.80 -10.42 -28.52
C GLU A 484 -1.11 -10.78 -27.19
N ASP A 485 -0.58 -9.79 -26.47
CA ASP A 485 0.04 -9.98 -25.16
C ASP A 485 -1.01 -10.33 -24.10
N GLU A 486 -2.19 -9.74 -24.16
CA GLU A 486 -3.35 -10.11 -23.33
C GLU A 486 -3.79 -11.55 -23.62
N ALA A 487 -3.89 -11.93 -24.89
CA ALA A 487 -4.22 -13.29 -25.31
C ALA A 487 -3.13 -14.30 -24.93
N ALA A 488 -1.83 -13.90 -25.00
CA ALA A 488 -0.72 -14.74 -24.55
C ALA A 488 -0.76 -14.97 -23.02
N ALA A 489 -1.21 -13.98 -22.23
CA ALA A 489 -1.43 -14.15 -20.81
C ALA A 489 -2.51 -15.19 -20.50
N GLU A 490 -3.55 -15.27 -21.33
CA GLU A 490 -4.56 -16.33 -21.23
C GLU A 490 -4.02 -17.72 -21.58
N LYS A 491 -3.16 -17.82 -22.58
CA LYS A 491 -2.53 -19.09 -22.97
C LYS A 491 -1.57 -19.58 -21.89
N ALA A 492 -0.72 -18.71 -21.37
CA ALA A 492 0.23 -19.01 -20.30
C ALA A 492 -0.46 -19.58 -19.04
N ALA A 493 -1.68 -19.11 -18.72
CA ALA A 493 -2.46 -19.65 -17.61
C ALA A 493 -2.88 -21.11 -17.81
N ARG A 494 -3.16 -21.53 -19.06
CA ARG A 494 -3.50 -22.92 -19.37
C ARG A 494 -2.28 -23.84 -19.26
N GLU A 495 -1.09 -23.33 -19.57
CA GLU A 495 0.18 -24.06 -19.50
C GLU A 495 0.75 -24.12 -18.08
N SER A 496 0.44 -23.12 -17.23
CA SER A 496 0.95 -23.05 -15.85
C SER A 496 0.44 -24.20 -14.97
N THR A 497 -0.73 -24.75 -15.26
CA THR A 497 -1.26 -25.94 -14.54
C THR A 497 -0.36 -27.17 -14.72
N ALA A 498 0.28 -27.31 -15.89
CA ALA A 498 1.23 -28.37 -16.15
C ALA A 498 2.56 -28.13 -15.40
N ARG A 499 3.02 -26.86 -15.37
CA ARG A 499 4.22 -26.44 -14.64
C ARG A 499 4.05 -26.54 -13.12
N GLN A 500 2.88 -26.22 -12.56
CA GLN A 500 2.59 -26.44 -11.14
C GLN A 500 2.70 -27.92 -10.74
N LYS A 501 2.23 -28.84 -11.59
CA LYS A 501 2.39 -30.27 -11.36
C LYS A 501 3.87 -30.67 -11.35
N GLU A 502 4.67 -30.11 -12.23
CA GLU A 502 6.13 -30.35 -12.30
C GLU A 502 6.85 -29.79 -11.07
N LEU A 503 6.53 -28.57 -10.64
CA LEU A 503 7.10 -27.95 -9.45
C LEU A 503 6.69 -28.68 -8.16
N ALA A 504 5.43 -29.13 -8.05
CA ALA A 504 4.97 -29.94 -6.95
C ALA A 504 5.69 -31.32 -6.90
N ALA A 505 6.02 -31.91 -8.06
CA ALA A 505 6.83 -33.12 -8.13
C ALA A 505 8.28 -32.84 -7.69
N LYS A 506 8.89 -31.74 -8.11
CA LYS A 506 10.24 -31.31 -7.67
C LYS A 506 10.28 -31.03 -6.16
N LYS A 507 9.27 -30.37 -5.60
CA LYS A 507 9.15 -30.11 -4.16
C LYS A 507 9.11 -31.43 -3.36
N LYS A 508 8.32 -32.42 -3.78
CA LYS A 508 8.28 -33.76 -3.16
C LYS A 508 9.63 -34.49 -3.24
N LEU A 509 10.42 -34.23 -4.29
CA LEU A 509 11.77 -34.80 -4.43
C LEU A 509 12.73 -34.21 -3.39
N TRP A 510 12.67 -32.88 -3.18
CA TRP A 510 13.47 -32.18 -2.17
C TRP A 510 13.06 -32.57 -0.75
N GLU A 511 11.77 -32.65 -0.45
CA GLU A 511 11.27 -33.14 0.84
C GLU A 511 11.77 -34.58 1.15
N LYS A 512 11.87 -35.41 0.12
CA LYS A 512 12.42 -36.76 0.23
C LYS A 512 13.94 -36.73 0.47
N TYR A 513 14.65 -35.85 -0.20
CA TYR A 513 16.09 -35.65 -0.03
C TYR A 513 16.43 -35.14 1.37
N ASP A 514 15.74 -34.10 1.85
CA ASP A 514 15.95 -33.52 3.17
C ASP A 514 15.66 -34.53 4.29
N LYS A 515 14.61 -35.33 4.13
CA LYS A 515 14.28 -36.45 5.05
C LYS A 515 15.35 -37.51 5.08
N ALA A 516 15.96 -37.82 3.93
CA ALA A 516 17.06 -38.77 3.84
C ALA A 516 18.39 -38.22 4.42
N GLN A 517 18.60 -36.89 4.38
CA GLN A 517 19.77 -36.26 4.99
C GLN A 517 19.63 -36.15 6.53
N SER A 518 18.43 -35.87 7.02
CA SER A 518 18.15 -35.77 8.44
C SER A 518 18.18 -37.13 9.18
N SER A 519 18.08 -38.23 8.46
CA SER A 519 18.17 -39.61 8.99
C SER A 519 19.59 -40.17 9.02
N LYS A 520 20.61 -39.44 8.50
CA LYS A 520 22.01 -39.87 8.60
C LYS A 520 22.57 -39.52 9.98
N PRO A 521 23.22 -40.46 10.70
CA PRO A 521 23.85 -40.11 11.96
C PRO A 521 24.95 -39.06 11.74
N ARG A 522 24.91 -38.01 12.55
CA ARG A 522 26.01 -37.03 12.62
C ARG A 522 27.26 -37.76 13.08
N LYS A 523 28.27 -37.88 12.22
CA LYS A 523 29.60 -38.38 12.58
C LYS A 523 30.33 -37.34 13.40
#